data_9b4db14c03fe7f7001477d7aae8ef893
#
_entry.id   9b4db14c03fe7f7001477d7aae8ef893
#
_cell.length_a   1.000
_cell.length_b   1.000
_cell.length_c   1.000
_cell.angle_alpha   90.00
_cell.angle_beta   90.00
_cell.angle_gamma   90.00
#
_symmetry.space_group_name_H-M   'P 1'
#
loop_
_entity.id
_entity.type
_entity.pdbx_description
1 polymer ?
#
loop_
_entity_poly.entity_id
_entity_poly.type
_entity_poly.pdbx_seq_one_letter_code
_entity_poly.pdbx_strand_id
1 'polypeptide(L)'
;LDIRDGETVKGVNFVNIRSAGDPVALGKAYAEQGADELVFLDITASSDNRDILRGVVEGVARAINISFNVGGGIRNVSDARLVLCSGADKVSVNTAAVENPQVITELADVFGQQCVVVAIDAKRRKEKAEGKIMVETREGPVWFEVYTYGGRKPTGIDAIGWALRAAELGAGEFLVTSMDKDGTKDGYDIELTRTISEKVNVPVIASGGAGVP
;
A
#
# COMPACT_ATOMS: atom_id res chain seq x y z
N LEU A 1 2.65 4.17 7.97
CA LEU A 1 1.87 4.85 9.02
C LEU A 1 0.45 5.11 8.50
N ASP A 2 -0.56 4.64 9.23
CA ASP A 2 -1.95 4.94 8.90
C ASP A 2 -2.32 6.33 9.42
N ILE A 3 -2.94 7.12 8.56
CA ILE A 3 -3.40 8.47 8.87
C ILE A 3 -4.92 8.48 8.87
N ARG A 4 -5.52 9.08 9.90
CA ARG A 4 -6.95 9.32 9.98
C ARG A 4 -7.22 10.70 10.54
N ASP A 5 -8.00 11.50 9.82
CA ASP A 5 -8.37 12.86 10.22
C ASP A 5 -7.16 13.75 10.59
N GLY A 6 -6.01 13.56 9.91
CA GLY A 6 -4.77 14.31 10.12
C GLY A 6 -3.88 13.80 11.26
N GLU A 7 -4.25 12.74 11.95
CA GLU A 7 -3.45 12.11 13.00
C GLU A 7 -2.93 10.74 12.58
N THR A 8 -1.76 10.36 13.07
CA THR A 8 -1.30 8.97 12.93
C THR A 8 -2.10 8.08 13.85
N VAL A 9 -2.56 6.96 13.32
CA VAL A 9 -3.35 6.00 14.08
C VAL A 9 -2.72 4.60 14.03
N LYS A 10 -3.04 3.79 15.01
CA LYS A 10 -2.65 2.38 15.09
C LYS A 10 -3.85 1.53 15.43
N GLY A 11 -4.08 0.50 14.64
CA GLY A 11 -5.07 -0.53 14.90
C GLY A 11 -4.45 -1.93 14.77
N VAL A 12 -5.16 -2.94 15.24
CA VAL A 12 -4.86 -4.35 14.97
C VAL A 12 -6.00 -4.86 14.10
N ASN A 13 -5.69 -5.43 12.93
CA ASN A 13 -6.69 -5.87 11.93
C ASN A 13 -7.72 -4.78 11.60
N PHE A 14 -7.30 -3.52 11.50
CA PHE A 14 -8.15 -2.37 11.21
C PHE A 14 -9.28 -2.09 12.23
N VAL A 15 -9.21 -2.70 13.41
CA VAL A 15 -10.15 -2.47 14.53
C VAL A 15 -9.44 -1.87 15.74
N ASN A 16 -10.21 -1.25 16.66
CA ASN A 16 -9.68 -0.57 17.84
C ASN A 16 -8.63 0.51 17.53
N ILE A 17 -8.92 1.32 16.51
CA ILE A 17 -8.05 2.40 16.06
C ILE A 17 -7.90 3.43 17.20
N ARG A 18 -6.65 3.74 17.56
CA ARG A 18 -6.28 4.76 18.54
C ARG A 18 -5.24 5.70 17.97
N SER A 19 -5.23 6.95 18.39
CA SER A 19 -4.20 7.91 18.01
C SER A 19 -2.81 7.43 18.47
N ALA A 20 -1.84 7.54 17.59
CA ALA A 20 -0.43 7.23 17.84
C ALA A 20 0.44 8.49 17.87
N GLY A 21 -0.13 9.67 17.57
CA GLY A 21 0.54 10.96 17.66
C GLY A 21 0.57 11.76 16.36
N ASP A 22 1.32 12.83 16.39
CA ASP A 22 1.50 13.75 15.27
C ASP A 22 2.27 13.08 14.13
N PRO A 23 1.76 13.08 12.89
CA PRO A 23 2.40 12.44 11.74
C PRO A 23 3.76 13.06 11.38
N VAL A 24 3.94 14.35 11.55
CA VAL A 24 5.21 15.05 11.25
C VAL A 24 6.29 14.63 12.23
N ALA A 25 5.96 14.63 13.53
CA ALA A 25 6.90 14.21 14.58
C ALA A 25 7.29 12.74 14.43
N LEU A 26 6.34 11.86 14.12
CA LEU A 26 6.61 10.44 13.90
C LEU A 26 7.42 10.19 12.64
N GLY A 27 7.09 10.86 11.53
CA GLY A 27 7.85 10.77 10.29
C GLY A 27 9.31 11.16 10.49
N LYS A 28 9.55 12.29 11.17
CA LYS A 28 10.91 12.73 11.54
C LYS A 28 11.63 11.70 12.40
N ALA A 29 10.96 11.17 13.44
CA ALA A 29 11.57 10.19 14.33
C ALA A 29 11.98 8.90 13.59
N TYR A 30 11.16 8.39 12.65
CA TYR A 30 11.52 7.23 11.86
C TYR A 30 12.67 7.51 10.89
N ALA A 31 12.71 8.68 10.25
CA ALA A 31 13.83 9.08 9.41
C ALA A 31 15.15 9.17 10.22
N GLU A 32 15.11 9.76 11.42
CA GLU A 32 16.27 9.82 12.34
C GLU A 32 16.72 8.44 12.85
N GLN A 33 15.81 7.47 12.93
CA GLN A 33 16.10 6.08 13.29
C GLN A 33 16.63 5.24 12.11
N GLY A 34 16.78 5.84 10.92
CA GLY A 34 17.40 5.21 9.77
C GLY A 34 16.42 4.52 8.82
N ALA A 35 15.14 4.91 8.80
CA ALA A 35 14.23 4.48 7.74
C ALA A 35 14.69 5.03 6.39
N ASP A 36 14.62 4.21 5.35
CA ASP A 36 14.96 4.57 3.97
C ASP A 36 13.79 5.19 3.21
N GLU A 37 12.58 4.78 3.55
CA GLU A 37 11.34 5.27 2.96
C GLU A 37 10.22 5.34 4.01
N LEU A 38 9.36 6.34 3.89
CA LEU A 38 8.17 6.52 4.72
C LEU A 38 6.91 6.35 3.87
N VAL A 39 5.99 5.52 4.33
CA VAL A 39 4.69 5.33 3.68
C VAL A 39 3.57 5.83 4.59
N PHE A 40 2.76 6.76 4.10
CA PHE A 40 1.52 7.20 4.73
C PHE A 40 0.32 6.67 3.96
N LEU A 41 -0.60 6.03 4.67
CA LEU A 41 -1.86 5.55 4.12
C LEU A 41 -3.00 6.29 4.79
N ASP A 42 -3.65 7.18 4.07
CA ASP A 42 -4.86 7.85 4.57
C ASP A 42 -6.03 6.86 4.53
N ILE A 43 -6.47 6.46 5.71
CA ILE A 43 -7.61 5.56 5.90
C ILE A 43 -8.91 6.32 6.17
N THR A 44 -8.91 7.65 6.01
CA THR A 44 -10.09 8.49 6.18
C THR A 44 -11.11 8.19 5.08
N ALA A 45 -12.35 7.92 5.46
CA ALA A 45 -13.40 7.53 4.52
C ALA A 45 -14.00 8.71 3.71
N SER A 46 -13.62 9.96 4.02
CA SER A 46 -14.27 11.16 3.48
C SER A 46 -13.43 11.86 2.40
N SER A 47 -14.10 12.28 1.32
CA SER A 47 -13.52 13.13 0.28
C SER A 47 -13.25 14.57 0.74
N ASP A 48 -13.80 14.96 1.88
CA ASP A 48 -13.79 16.35 2.36
C ASP A 48 -12.52 16.73 3.13
N ASN A 49 -11.64 15.74 3.42
CA ASN A 49 -10.42 15.95 4.21
C ASN A 49 -9.16 16.17 3.36
N ARG A 50 -9.29 16.55 2.09
CA ARG A 50 -8.12 16.74 1.19
C ARG A 50 -7.19 17.85 1.67
N ASP A 51 -7.72 18.92 2.25
CA ASP A 51 -6.89 20.01 2.78
C ASP A 51 -6.11 19.60 4.02
N ILE A 52 -6.68 18.72 4.85
CA ILE A 52 -6.01 18.14 6.02
C ILE A 52 -4.87 17.25 5.56
N LEU A 53 -5.13 16.34 4.62
CA LEU A 53 -4.09 15.46 4.05
C LEU A 53 -2.96 16.29 3.41
N ARG A 54 -3.30 17.32 2.63
CA ARG A 54 -2.33 18.22 2.03
C ARG A 54 -1.43 18.86 3.09
N GLY A 55 -1.99 19.41 4.16
CA GLY A 55 -1.23 20.01 5.25
C GLY A 55 -0.27 19.02 5.93
N VAL A 56 -0.73 17.79 6.15
CA VAL A 56 0.11 16.71 6.70
C VAL A 56 1.25 16.37 5.74
N VAL A 57 0.99 16.18 4.45
CA VAL A 57 2.01 15.85 3.43
C VAL A 57 3.06 16.96 3.35
N GLU A 58 2.65 18.23 3.26
CA GLU A 58 3.57 19.38 3.25
C GLU A 58 4.42 19.46 4.52
N GLY A 59 3.83 19.19 5.69
CA GLY A 59 4.53 19.18 6.97
C GLY A 59 5.59 18.11 7.05
N VAL A 60 5.24 16.88 6.65
CA VAL A 60 6.16 15.73 6.64
C VAL A 60 7.28 15.94 5.63
N ALA A 61 6.95 16.32 4.40
CA ALA A 61 7.95 16.54 3.33
C ALA A 61 9.02 17.58 3.70
N ARG A 62 8.66 18.58 4.53
CA ARG A 62 9.64 19.56 5.06
C ARG A 62 10.49 19.02 6.20
N ALA A 63 10.01 17.99 6.89
CA ALA A 63 10.62 17.46 8.11
C ALA A 63 11.56 16.28 7.88
N ILE A 64 11.46 15.61 6.74
CA ILE A 64 12.24 14.42 6.39
C ILE A 64 13.06 14.63 5.12
N ASN A 65 14.08 13.81 4.93
CA ASN A 65 14.98 13.80 3.77
C ASN A 65 15.10 12.39 3.15
N ILE A 66 14.11 11.54 3.39
CA ILE A 66 14.00 10.19 2.85
C ILE A 66 12.80 10.11 1.90
N SER A 67 12.74 9.08 1.06
CA SER A 67 11.64 8.86 0.13
C SER A 67 10.28 8.83 0.86
N PHE A 68 9.28 9.50 0.30
CA PHE A 68 7.97 9.66 0.93
C PHE A 68 6.85 9.25 -0.02
N ASN A 69 6.18 8.17 0.33
CA ASN A 69 5.05 7.62 -0.41
C ASN A 69 3.74 7.90 0.33
N VAL A 70 2.74 8.38 -0.39
CA VAL A 70 1.41 8.69 0.16
C VAL A 70 0.34 7.90 -0.59
N GLY A 71 -0.48 7.19 0.16
CA GLY A 71 -1.63 6.44 -0.35
C GLY A 71 -2.91 6.73 0.40
N GLY A 72 -4.00 6.14 -0.06
CA GLY A 72 -5.33 6.38 0.47
C GLY A 72 -6.05 7.51 -0.26
N GLY A 73 -7.29 7.25 -0.70
CA GLY A 73 -8.14 8.24 -1.35
C GLY A 73 -7.73 8.72 -2.74
N ILE A 74 -6.62 8.25 -3.31
CA ILE A 74 -6.15 8.62 -4.66
C ILE A 74 -6.93 7.82 -5.70
N ARG A 75 -7.65 8.51 -6.58
CA ARG A 75 -8.57 7.91 -7.56
C ARG A 75 -8.27 8.26 -9.00
N ASN A 76 -7.48 9.31 -9.23
CA ASN A 76 -7.20 9.86 -10.54
C ASN A 76 -5.93 10.73 -10.53
N VAL A 77 -5.53 11.20 -11.71
CA VAL A 77 -4.36 12.07 -11.91
C VAL A 77 -4.41 13.36 -11.10
N SER A 78 -5.60 13.95 -10.89
CA SER A 78 -5.74 15.20 -10.13
C SER A 78 -5.46 14.98 -8.64
N ASP A 79 -5.94 13.88 -8.07
CA ASP A 79 -5.66 13.52 -6.68
C ASP A 79 -4.16 13.27 -6.48
N ALA A 80 -3.54 12.50 -7.39
CA ALA A 80 -2.10 12.22 -7.36
C ALA A 80 -1.26 13.50 -7.50
N ARG A 81 -1.63 14.40 -8.41
CA ARG A 81 -0.95 15.68 -8.61
C ARG A 81 -0.94 16.53 -7.35
N LEU A 82 -2.07 16.60 -6.64
CA LEU A 82 -2.16 17.35 -5.40
C LEU A 82 -1.14 16.82 -4.36
N VAL A 83 -1.07 15.51 -4.20
CA VAL A 83 -0.18 14.86 -3.22
C VAL A 83 1.29 15.02 -3.61
N LEU A 84 1.65 14.78 -4.87
CA LEU A 84 3.03 14.95 -5.37
C LEU A 84 3.47 16.42 -5.31
N CYS A 85 2.61 17.38 -5.69
CA CYS A 85 2.91 18.82 -5.56
C CYS A 85 3.03 19.28 -4.11
N SER A 86 2.48 18.53 -3.15
CA SER A 86 2.61 18.80 -1.72
C SER A 86 3.91 18.25 -1.12
N GLY A 87 4.72 17.53 -1.92
CA GLY A 87 6.05 17.08 -1.54
C GLY A 87 6.22 15.58 -1.34
N ALA A 88 5.23 14.76 -1.69
CA ALA A 88 5.41 13.31 -1.77
C ALA A 88 6.23 12.95 -3.03
N ASP A 89 7.05 11.90 -2.94
CA ASP A 89 7.83 11.36 -4.06
C ASP A 89 7.03 10.33 -4.86
N LYS A 90 6.16 9.58 -4.18
CA LYS A 90 5.36 8.50 -4.75
C LYS A 90 3.91 8.58 -4.27
N VAL A 91 3.04 7.98 -5.05
CA VAL A 91 1.62 7.79 -4.70
C VAL A 91 1.24 6.32 -4.76
N SER A 92 0.44 5.87 -3.76
CA SER A 92 -0.05 4.49 -3.72
C SER A 92 -1.53 4.41 -4.06
N VAL A 93 -1.88 3.48 -4.95
CA VAL A 93 -3.26 3.17 -5.34
C VAL A 93 -3.58 1.69 -5.09
N ASN A 94 -4.76 1.40 -4.54
CA ASN A 94 -5.32 0.05 -4.39
C ASN A 94 -6.72 0.00 -5.00
N THR A 95 -7.75 0.42 -4.27
CA THR A 95 -9.17 0.30 -4.69
C THR A 95 -9.41 0.91 -6.06
N ALA A 96 -8.91 2.11 -6.31
CA ALA A 96 -9.08 2.79 -7.60
C ALA A 96 -8.45 2.00 -8.76
N ALA A 97 -7.27 1.41 -8.53
CA ALA A 97 -6.59 0.59 -9.53
C ALA A 97 -7.31 -0.72 -9.82
N VAL A 98 -7.91 -1.35 -8.80
CA VAL A 98 -8.71 -2.57 -8.98
C VAL A 98 -10.02 -2.28 -9.73
N GLU A 99 -10.69 -1.18 -9.42
CA GLU A 99 -11.95 -0.78 -10.07
C GLU A 99 -11.75 -0.23 -11.47
N ASN A 100 -10.68 0.52 -11.70
CA ASN A 100 -10.28 1.04 -13.00
C ASN A 100 -8.76 0.88 -13.21
N PRO A 101 -8.29 -0.26 -13.73
CA PRO A 101 -6.85 -0.50 -13.94
C PRO A 101 -6.15 0.54 -14.82
N GLN A 102 -6.87 1.24 -15.69
CA GLN A 102 -6.32 2.26 -16.57
C GLN A 102 -5.71 3.44 -15.77
N VAL A 103 -6.15 3.67 -14.54
CA VAL A 103 -5.57 4.73 -13.69
C VAL A 103 -4.06 4.54 -13.47
N ILE A 104 -3.56 3.31 -13.46
CA ILE A 104 -2.12 3.02 -13.32
C ILE A 104 -1.37 3.60 -14.53
N THR A 105 -1.85 3.35 -15.74
CA THR A 105 -1.25 3.89 -16.98
C THR A 105 -1.34 5.41 -17.02
N GLU A 106 -2.49 5.98 -16.68
CA GLU A 106 -2.68 7.43 -16.64
C GLU A 106 -1.71 8.11 -15.66
N LEU A 107 -1.49 7.52 -14.49
CA LEU A 107 -0.54 8.02 -13.50
C LEU A 107 0.91 7.88 -14.00
N ALA A 108 1.25 6.72 -14.59
CA ALA A 108 2.58 6.45 -15.11
C ALA A 108 2.94 7.37 -16.29
N ASP A 109 2.00 7.64 -17.18
CA ASP A 109 2.17 8.54 -18.33
C ASP A 109 2.41 10.00 -17.90
N VAL A 110 1.76 10.44 -16.82
CA VAL A 110 1.84 11.83 -16.36
C VAL A 110 3.02 12.08 -15.42
N PHE A 111 3.32 11.13 -14.53
CA PHE A 111 4.30 11.34 -13.45
C PHE A 111 5.54 10.43 -13.56
N GLY A 112 5.52 9.46 -14.46
CA GLY A 112 6.53 8.41 -14.57
C GLY A 112 6.21 7.21 -13.67
N GLN A 113 6.56 6.01 -14.13
CA GLN A 113 6.32 4.76 -13.41
C GLN A 113 6.88 4.78 -11.98
N GLN A 114 8.06 5.38 -11.79
CA GLN A 114 8.75 5.48 -10.50
C GLN A 114 7.94 6.18 -9.40
N CYS A 115 6.92 6.98 -9.78
CA CYS A 115 6.02 7.64 -8.84
C CYS A 115 4.78 6.80 -8.50
N VAL A 116 4.55 5.66 -9.18
CA VAL A 116 3.31 4.88 -9.07
C VAL A 116 3.55 3.60 -8.30
N VAL A 117 3.02 3.53 -7.08
CA VAL A 117 3.02 2.33 -6.25
C VAL A 117 1.63 1.69 -6.31
N VAL A 118 1.56 0.40 -6.59
CA VAL A 118 0.30 -0.35 -6.49
C VAL A 118 0.31 -1.11 -5.16
N ALA A 119 -0.59 -0.73 -4.26
CA ALA A 119 -0.80 -1.42 -3.00
C ALA A 119 -1.74 -2.61 -3.20
N ILE A 120 -1.37 -3.77 -2.66
CA ILE A 120 -2.11 -5.03 -2.76
C ILE A 120 -2.33 -5.57 -1.36
N ASP A 121 -3.57 -5.48 -0.86
CA ASP A 121 -3.97 -6.20 0.35
C ASP A 121 -4.39 -7.61 -0.06
N ALA A 122 -3.65 -8.62 0.39
CA ALA A 122 -3.84 -10.00 -0.03
C ALA A 122 -4.18 -10.91 1.14
N LYS A 123 -5.12 -11.82 0.93
CA LYS A 123 -5.54 -12.81 1.93
C LYS A 123 -5.46 -14.21 1.36
N ARG A 124 -4.94 -15.16 2.15
CA ARG A 124 -4.85 -16.59 1.80
C ARG A 124 -6.23 -17.23 1.64
N ARG A 125 -6.37 -18.05 0.60
CA ARG A 125 -7.54 -18.87 0.32
C ARG A 125 -7.11 -20.31 0.08
N LYS A 126 -7.72 -21.24 0.80
CA LYS A 126 -7.41 -22.70 0.68
C LYS A 126 -8.24 -23.40 -0.39
N GLU A 127 -9.40 -22.84 -0.73
CA GLU A 127 -10.28 -23.41 -1.74
C GLU A 127 -9.66 -23.26 -3.13
N LYS A 128 -9.57 -24.35 -3.85
CA LYS A 128 -9.18 -24.31 -5.26
C LYS A 128 -10.25 -23.56 -6.06
N ALA A 129 -9.82 -22.59 -6.85
CA ALA A 129 -10.70 -21.83 -7.73
C ALA A 129 -10.10 -21.77 -9.13
N GLU A 130 -10.96 -21.88 -10.13
CA GLU A 130 -10.55 -21.84 -11.53
C GLU A 130 -9.88 -20.49 -11.87
N GLY A 131 -8.78 -20.55 -12.64
CA GLY A 131 -8.03 -19.37 -13.04
C GLY A 131 -7.19 -18.70 -11.94
N LYS A 132 -7.02 -19.35 -10.77
CA LYS A 132 -6.16 -18.84 -9.70
C LYS A 132 -4.79 -19.50 -9.70
N ILE A 133 -3.77 -18.72 -9.37
CA ILE A 133 -2.39 -19.19 -9.26
C ILE A 133 -2.22 -19.79 -7.88
N MET A 134 -2.10 -21.12 -7.84
CA MET A 134 -1.87 -21.84 -6.59
C MET A 134 -0.39 -21.75 -6.21
N VAL A 135 -0.14 -21.44 -4.95
CA VAL A 135 1.20 -21.35 -4.34
C VAL A 135 1.31 -22.43 -3.28
N GLU A 136 2.35 -23.24 -3.36
CA GLU A 136 2.66 -24.23 -2.33
C GLU A 136 3.19 -23.54 -1.08
N THR A 137 2.56 -23.83 0.06
CA THR A 137 2.98 -23.33 1.36
C THR A 137 3.20 -24.49 2.33
N ARG A 138 3.77 -24.20 3.50
CA ARG A 138 3.93 -25.24 4.54
C ARG A 138 2.61 -25.81 5.04
N GLU A 139 1.52 -25.06 4.87
CA GLU A 139 0.16 -25.47 5.28
C GLU A 139 -0.66 -26.07 4.13
N GLY A 140 -0.04 -26.31 2.98
CA GLY A 140 -0.64 -26.78 1.74
C GLY A 140 -0.86 -25.65 0.72
N PRO A 141 -1.42 -26.03 -0.46
CA PRO A 141 -1.61 -25.07 -1.54
C PRO A 141 -2.67 -24.02 -1.21
N VAL A 142 -2.35 -22.76 -1.49
CA VAL A 142 -3.25 -21.61 -1.35
C VAL A 142 -3.19 -20.74 -2.60
N TRP A 143 -4.18 -19.88 -2.80
CA TRP A 143 -4.06 -18.71 -3.66
C TRP A 143 -4.28 -17.46 -2.80
N PHE A 144 -3.90 -16.28 -3.32
CA PHE A 144 -4.02 -15.03 -2.58
C PHE A 144 -5.07 -14.15 -3.23
N GLU A 145 -6.12 -13.81 -2.49
CA GLU A 145 -7.19 -12.94 -2.96
C GLU A 145 -6.92 -11.48 -2.66
N VAL A 146 -7.05 -10.61 -3.67
CA VAL A 146 -6.96 -9.16 -3.50
C VAL A 146 -8.18 -8.63 -2.74
N TYR A 147 -7.93 -7.74 -1.80
CA TYR A 147 -8.94 -6.99 -1.07
C TYR A 147 -8.85 -5.50 -1.37
N THR A 148 -9.98 -4.83 -1.31
CA THR A 148 -10.12 -3.38 -1.49
C THR A 148 -10.75 -2.73 -0.27
N TYR A 149 -10.85 -1.39 -0.29
CA TYR A 149 -11.42 -0.60 0.81
C TYR A 149 -10.76 -0.86 2.16
N GLY A 150 -9.41 -0.90 2.19
CA GLY A 150 -8.66 -1.18 3.42
C GLY A 150 -8.98 -2.56 3.99
N GLY A 151 -8.92 -3.60 3.16
CA GLY A 151 -9.13 -4.98 3.57
C GLY A 151 -10.58 -5.39 3.84
N ARG A 152 -11.56 -4.55 3.55
CA ARG A 152 -12.98 -4.83 3.89
C ARG A 152 -13.75 -5.58 2.82
N LYS A 153 -13.36 -5.47 1.54
CA LYS A 153 -14.12 -6.04 0.42
C LYS A 153 -13.27 -7.04 -0.36
N PRO A 154 -13.61 -8.33 -0.35
CA PRO A 154 -12.99 -9.32 -1.21
C PRO A 154 -13.38 -9.05 -2.68
N THR A 155 -12.45 -9.31 -3.60
CA THR A 155 -12.64 -9.01 -5.03
C THR A 155 -12.76 -10.25 -5.91
N GLY A 156 -12.36 -11.41 -5.42
CA GLY A 156 -12.21 -12.62 -6.22
C GLY A 156 -11.00 -12.58 -7.17
N ILE A 157 -10.18 -11.51 -7.15
CA ILE A 157 -9.02 -11.36 -8.04
C ILE A 157 -7.80 -12.06 -7.40
N ASP A 158 -7.05 -12.81 -8.21
CA ASP A 158 -5.77 -13.38 -7.80
C ASP A 158 -4.70 -12.30 -7.68
N ALA A 159 -4.04 -12.22 -6.52
CA ALA A 159 -3.07 -11.16 -6.24
C ALA A 159 -1.81 -11.25 -7.12
N ILE A 160 -1.40 -12.45 -7.49
CA ILE A 160 -0.22 -12.67 -8.34
C ILE A 160 -0.56 -12.27 -9.78
N GLY A 161 -1.70 -12.71 -10.28
CA GLY A 161 -2.21 -12.30 -11.60
C GLY A 161 -2.45 -10.80 -11.68
N TRP A 162 -2.94 -10.19 -10.59
CA TRP A 162 -3.12 -8.75 -10.50
C TRP A 162 -1.79 -7.98 -10.52
N ALA A 163 -0.78 -8.44 -9.78
CA ALA A 163 0.54 -7.82 -9.79
C ALA A 163 1.18 -7.84 -11.19
N LEU A 164 1.09 -8.97 -11.90
CA LEU A 164 1.56 -9.07 -13.30
C LEU A 164 0.88 -8.03 -14.20
N ARG A 165 -0.45 -7.97 -14.14
CA ARG A 165 -1.22 -7.01 -14.93
C ARG A 165 -0.91 -5.56 -14.58
N ALA A 166 -0.78 -5.25 -13.28
CA ALA A 166 -0.46 -3.90 -12.84
C ALA A 166 0.96 -3.47 -13.27
N ALA A 167 1.93 -4.39 -13.28
CA ALA A 167 3.26 -4.14 -13.81
C ALA A 167 3.22 -3.80 -15.32
N GLU A 168 2.44 -4.55 -16.10
CA GLU A 168 2.23 -4.26 -17.53
C GLU A 168 1.57 -2.89 -17.79
N LEU A 169 0.72 -2.44 -16.87
CA LEU A 169 0.05 -1.15 -16.92
C LEU A 169 0.93 0.03 -16.49
N GLY A 170 2.12 -0.23 -15.95
CA GLY A 170 3.08 0.81 -15.59
C GLY A 170 3.26 1.04 -14.08
N ALA A 171 2.87 0.08 -13.22
CA ALA A 171 3.27 0.12 -11.82
C ALA A 171 4.80 0.12 -11.70
N GLY A 172 5.35 1.07 -10.96
CA GLY A 172 6.79 1.16 -10.73
C GLY A 172 7.26 0.47 -9.46
N GLU A 173 6.32 0.16 -8.55
CA GLU A 173 6.60 -0.51 -7.29
C GLU A 173 5.33 -1.15 -6.72
N PHE A 174 5.48 -2.21 -5.93
CA PHE A 174 4.38 -2.85 -5.21
C PHE A 174 4.55 -2.74 -3.71
N LEU A 175 3.48 -2.38 -3.00
CA LEU A 175 3.35 -2.50 -1.55
C LEU A 175 2.39 -3.67 -1.27
N VAL A 176 2.94 -4.84 -0.88
CA VAL A 176 2.17 -6.07 -0.72
C VAL A 176 1.94 -6.34 0.77
N THR A 177 0.69 -6.20 1.21
CA THR A 177 0.28 -6.46 2.59
C THR A 177 -0.37 -7.83 2.71
N SER A 178 0.22 -8.72 3.51
CA SER A 178 -0.44 -9.95 3.92
C SER A 178 -1.41 -9.67 5.06
N MET A 179 -2.71 -9.77 4.79
CA MET A 179 -3.75 -9.60 5.79
C MET A 179 -3.73 -10.68 6.87
N ASP A 180 -3.22 -11.88 6.53
CA ASP A 180 -3.09 -12.99 7.47
C ASP A 180 -1.93 -12.78 8.46
N LYS A 181 -0.94 -11.95 8.09
CA LYS A 181 0.23 -11.64 8.91
C LYS A 181 0.15 -10.28 9.59
N ASP A 182 -0.73 -9.39 9.12
CA ASP A 182 -0.82 -8.05 9.65
C ASP A 182 -1.14 -8.03 11.17
N GLY A 183 -0.31 -7.32 11.92
CA GLY A 183 -0.41 -7.21 13.38
C GLY A 183 0.08 -8.43 14.18
N THR A 184 0.45 -9.55 13.56
CA THR A 184 0.87 -10.78 14.25
C THR A 184 2.27 -10.72 14.84
N LYS A 185 3.19 -9.98 14.20
CA LYS A 185 4.63 -9.93 14.51
C LYS A 185 5.37 -11.28 14.32
N ASP A 186 4.79 -12.22 13.58
CA ASP A 186 5.34 -13.57 13.34
C ASP A 186 6.24 -13.64 12.08
N GLY A 187 6.61 -12.50 11.51
CA GLY A 187 7.36 -12.40 10.27
C GLY A 187 6.46 -12.21 9.06
N TYR A 188 7.08 -11.77 7.96
CA TYR A 188 6.40 -11.51 6.69
C TYR A 188 5.84 -12.78 6.05
N ASP A 189 4.86 -12.63 5.16
CA ASP A 189 4.37 -13.70 4.30
C ASP A 189 5.37 -13.92 3.15
N ILE A 190 6.34 -14.79 3.40
CA ILE A 190 7.44 -15.06 2.47
C ILE A 190 6.93 -15.66 1.16
N GLU A 191 5.96 -16.57 1.22
CA GLU A 191 5.42 -17.22 0.04
C GLU A 191 4.73 -16.23 -0.90
N LEU A 192 3.92 -15.33 -0.35
CA LEU A 192 3.26 -14.25 -1.10
C LEU A 192 4.29 -13.31 -1.73
N THR A 193 5.17 -12.75 -0.89
CA THR A 193 6.14 -11.73 -1.32
C THR A 193 7.11 -12.29 -2.35
N ARG A 194 7.65 -13.50 -2.13
CA ARG A 194 8.54 -14.18 -3.06
C ARG A 194 7.86 -14.43 -4.41
N THR A 195 6.64 -14.99 -4.39
CA THR A 195 5.94 -15.35 -5.61
C THR A 195 5.66 -14.13 -6.49
N ILE A 196 5.32 -12.98 -5.90
CA ILE A 196 5.15 -11.73 -6.66
C ILE A 196 6.52 -11.23 -7.15
N SER A 197 7.50 -11.13 -6.26
CA SER A 197 8.83 -10.56 -6.55
C SER A 197 9.58 -11.33 -7.65
N GLU A 198 9.42 -12.65 -7.74
CA GLU A 198 10.00 -13.46 -8.81
C GLU A 198 9.32 -13.29 -10.18
N LYS A 199 8.13 -12.70 -10.22
CA LYS A 199 7.33 -12.59 -11.43
C LYS A 199 7.24 -11.17 -11.99
N VAL A 200 7.56 -10.15 -11.21
CA VAL A 200 7.56 -8.75 -11.64
C VAL A 200 9.00 -8.22 -11.71
N ASN A 201 9.23 -7.19 -12.55
CA ASN A 201 10.56 -6.58 -12.74
C ASN A 201 10.69 -5.22 -12.03
N VAL A 202 9.87 -4.99 -10.99
CA VAL A 202 9.85 -3.77 -10.20
C VAL A 202 9.95 -4.12 -8.72
N PRO A 203 10.40 -3.20 -7.86
CA PRO A 203 10.52 -3.43 -6.42
C PRO A 203 9.21 -3.91 -5.78
N VAL A 204 9.33 -4.79 -4.78
CA VAL A 204 8.21 -5.29 -3.98
C VAL A 204 8.52 -5.07 -2.51
N ILE A 205 7.71 -4.27 -1.85
CA ILE A 205 7.78 -4.00 -0.42
C ILE A 205 6.85 -4.97 0.31
N ALA A 206 7.39 -5.76 1.23
CA ALA A 206 6.61 -6.64 2.09
C ALA A 206 5.99 -5.83 3.24
N SER A 207 4.70 -6.04 3.49
CA SER A 207 3.94 -5.41 4.58
C SER A 207 3.10 -6.44 5.32
N GLY A 208 2.91 -6.22 6.62
CA GLY A 208 2.20 -7.13 7.51
C GLY A 208 3.11 -8.22 8.10
N GLY A 209 3.11 -8.34 9.43
CA GLY A 209 3.85 -9.37 10.15
C GLY A 209 5.23 -8.97 10.66
N ALA A 210 5.71 -7.77 10.37
CA ALA A 210 6.99 -7.30 10.89
C ALA A 210 7.06 -7.45 12.42
N GLY A 211 8.08 -8.16 12.88
CA GLY A 211 8.36 -8.40 14.30
C GLY A 211 9.58 -7.63 14.76
N VAL A 212 10.50 -8.33 15.43
CA VAL A 212 11.84 -7.80 15.75
C VAL A 212 12.73 -7.89 14.51
N PRO A 213 13.66 -6.94 14.34
CA PRO A 213 14.67 -7.00 13.30
C PRO A 213 15.53 -8.25 13.41
#